data_dbed56544dae5a5a2a7a460b9789a20e
#
_entry.id   dbed56544dae5a5a2a7a460b9789a20e
#
_cell.length_a   1.000
_cell.length_b   1.000
_cell.length_c   1.000
_cell.angle_alpha   90.00
_cell.angle_beta   90.00
_cell.angle_gamma   90.00
#
_symmetry.space_group_name_H-M   'P 1'
#
loop_
_entity.id
_entity.type
_entity.pdbx_description
1 polymer ?
#
loop_
_entity_poly.entity_id
_entity_poly.type
_entity_poly.pdbx_seq_one_letter_code
_entity_poly.pdbx_strand_id
1 'polypeptide(L)'
;MNRDLDALTLVRELSNDEFESFKTALHTLLSKTFIIRGIDKEKELYDFTIRNIALFDAWFSCMDAALVRDESLGVISFRGAGDTRLRLNLDETCAVLVFRQLYEDKKREISLTAFPVITIADFQRKFNAMTGGEIKKTSLINVLHRLSGCRLIAVDSPDFADSEGLIRLYPSIPFSLDREGIDESIAALGRGETVEESSGDES
;
A
#
# COMPACT_ATOMS: atom_id res chain seq x y z
N MET A 1 -25.07 15.59 16.50
CA MET A 1 -24.70 14.44 17.34
C MET A 1 -23.19 14.36 17.26
N ASN A 2 -22.49 14.43 18.38
CA ASN A 2 -21.05 14.73 18.41
C ASN A 2 -20.25 13.45 18.18
N ARG A 3 -19.76 13.23 16.94
CA ARG A 3 -19.03 12.02 16.53
C ARG A 3 -17.79 11.72 17.40
N ASP A 4 -17.16 12.75 17.93
CA ASP A 4 -15.94 12.64 18.76
C ASP A 4 -16.24 11.99 20.13
N LEU A 5 -17.42 12.27 20.71
CA LEU A 5 -17.87 11.64 21.94
C LEU A 5 -18.18 10.15 21.76
N ASP A 6 -18.63 9.75 20.58
CA ASP A 6 -18.92 8.35 20.28
C ASP A 6 -17.64 7.51 20.23
N ALA A 7 -16.56 8.00 19.61
CA ALA A 7 -15.27 7.30 19.55
C ALA A 7 -14.66 7.05 20.94
N LEU A 8 -14.63 8.07 21.80
CA LEU A 8 -14.10 7.94 23.17
C LEU A 8 -14.93 6.98 24.05
N THR A 9 -16.25 6.97 23.86
CA THR A 9 -17.13 6.05 24.57
C THR A 9 -16.85 4.61 24.17
N LEU A 10 -16.76 4.33 22.85
CA LEU A 10 -16.45 3.00 22.33
C LEU A 10 -15.06 2.51 22.80
N VAL A 11 -14.06 3.39 22.85
CA VAL A 11 -12.72 3.03 23.36
C VAL A 11 -12.76 2.64 24.83
N ARG A 12 -13.58 3.30 25.65
CA ARG A 12 -13.69 3.00 27.11
C ARG A 12 -14.36 1.65 27.39
N GLU A 13 -15.14 1.14 26.46
CA GLU A 13 -15.82 -0.15 26.58
C GLU A 13 -14.90 -1.34 26.26
N LEU A 14 -13.72 -1.09 25.70
CA LEU A 14 -12.74 -2.14 25.38
C LEU A 14 -12.11 -2.72 26.66
N SER A 15 -11.93 -4.03 26.68
CA SER A 15 -11.02 -4.69 27.62
C SER A 15 -9.57 -4.28 27.39
N ASN A 16 -8.68 -4.56 28.33
CA ASN A 16 -7.26 -4.25 28.17
C ASN A 16 -6.62 -4.88 26.92
N ASP A 17 -6.95 -6.13 26.63
CA ASP A 17 -6.41 -6.87 25.46
C ASP A 17 -6.96 -6.30 24.14
N GLU A 18 -8.24 -5.95 24.12
CA GLU A 18 -8.87 -5.28 22.98
C GLU A 18 -8.30 -3.89 22.75
N PHE A 19 -7.98 -3.15 23.82
CA PHE A 19 -7.34 -1.85 23.70
C PHE A 19 -5.92 -1.96 23.12
N GLU A 20 -5.13 -2.97 23.50
CA GLU A 20 -3.84 -3.23 22.87
C GLU A 20 -3.97 -3.61 21.39
N SER A 21 -4.97 -4.43 21.04
CA SER A 21 -5.30 -4.76 19.66
C SER A 21 -5.72 -3.52 18.86
N PHE A 22 -6.52 -2.64 19.46
CA PHE A 22 -6.93 -1.37 18.86
C PHE A 22 -5.73 -0.46 18.56
N LYS A 23 -4.81 -0.27 19.53
CA LYS A 23 -3.58 0.50 19.33
C LYS A 23 -2.72 -0.09 18.21
N THR A 24 -2.57 -1.41 18.19
CA THR A 24 -1.78 -2.12 17.17
C THR A 24 -2.39 -1.94 15.78
N ALA A 25 -3.72 -2.01 15.65
CA ALA A 25 -4.41 -1.77 14.39
C ALA A 25 -4.25 -0.33 13.92
N LEU A 26 -4.44 0.66 14.81
CA LEU A 26 -4.21 2.07 14.49
C LEU A 26 -2.79 2.31 14.01
N HIS A 27 -1.80 1.82 14.77
CA HIS A 27 -0.39 1.97 14.39
C HIS A 27 -0.10 1.32 13.02
N THR A 28 -0.65 0.13 12.77
CA THR A 28 -0.47 -0.57 11.50
C THR A 28 -1.10 0.21 10.34
N LEU A 29 -2.32 0.69 10.48
CA LEU A 29 -3.02 1.46 9.44
C LEU A 29 -2.31 2.78 9.14
N LEU A 30 -1.86 3.50 10.17
CA LEU A 30 -1.15 4.77 10.01
C LEU A 30 0.26 4.61 9.43
N SER A 31 0.98 3.53 9.78
CA SER A 31 2.37 3.32 9.35
C SER A 31 2.50 2.50 8.07
N LYS A 32 1.56 1.59 7.79
CA LYS A 32 1.60 0.63 6.68
C LYS A 32 0.50 0.85 5.65
N THR A 33 -0.47 1.69 5.94
CA THR A 33 -1.65 2.01 5.12
C THR A 33 -2.67 0.86 5.04
N PHE A 34 -2.25 -0.40 5.13
CA PHE A 34 -3.11 -1.57 4.95
C PHE A 34 -2.96 -2.59 6.07
N ILE A 35 -4.08 -3.27 6.40
CA ILE A 35 -4.12 -4.54 7.11
C ILE A 35 -4.63 -5.59 6.12
N ILE A 36 -3.91 -6.70 5.97
CA ILE A 36 -4.20 -7.75 4.98
C ILE A 36 -4.34 -9.08 5.69
N ARG A 37 -5.54 -9.67 5.65
CA ARG A 37 -5.89 -10.92 6.34
C ARG A 37 -4.99 -12.10 6.00
N GLY A 38 -4.48 -12.16 4.75
CA GLY A 38 -3.64 -13.25 4.26
C GLY A 38 -2.18 -13.17 4.70
N ILE A 39 -1.74 -12.10 5.37
CA ILE A 39 -0.39 -12.00 5.92
C ILE A 39 -0.38 -12.69 7.29
N ASP A 40 0.57 -13.60 7.50
CA ASP A 40 0.80 -14.23 8.79
C ASP A 40 0.94 -13.15 9.88
N LYS A 41 0.36 -13.37 11.04
CA LYS A 41 0.29 -12.42 12.17
C LYS A 41 -0.67 -11.22 12.00
N GLU A 42 -1.25 -10.97 10.82
CA GLU A 42 -2.23 -9.91 10.62
C GLU A 42 -3.68 -10.42 10.59
N LYS A 43 -3.89 -11.73 10.50
CA LYS A 43 -5.24 -12.32 10.47
C LYS A 43 -6.08 -11.93 11.70
N GLU A 44 -5.51 -12.08 12.89
CA GLU A 44 -6.20 -11.75 14.14
C GLU A 44 -6.50 -10.24 14.23
N LEU A 45 -5.54 -9.42 13.79
CA LEU A 45 -5.67 -7.97 13.74
C LEU A 45 -6.74 -7.53 12.75
N TYR A 46 -6.78 -8.17 11.57
CA TYR A 46 -7.82 -7.97 10.58
C TYR A 46 -9.21 -8.32 11.15
N ASP A 47 -9.34 -9.53 11.70
CA ASP A 47 -10.60 -10.02 12.25
C ASP A 47 -11.08 -9.15 13.44
N PHE A 48 -10.16 -8.64 14.28
CA PHE A 48 -10.46 -7.68 15.33
C PHE A 48 -10.97 -6.35 14.75
N THR A 49 -10.27 -5.80 13.75
CA THR A 49 -10.64 -4.52 13.13
C THR A 49 -12.02 -4.59 12.48
N ILE A 50 -12.34 -5.69 11.78
CA ILE A 50 -13.67 -5.88 11.17
C ILE A 50 -14.76 -5.97 12.23
N ARG A 51 -14.55 -6.72 13.32
CA ARG A 51 -15.56 -6.82 14.41
C ARG A 51 -15.84 -5.47 15.08
N ASN A 52 -14.83 -4.61 15.16
CA ASN A 52 -14.92 -3.31 15.80
C ASN A 52 -14.93 -2.14 14.80
N ILE A 53 -15.41 -2.37 13.58
CA ILE A 53 -15.29 -1.40 12.49
C ILE A 53 -15.93 -0.04 12.82
N ALA A 54 -17.05 -0.04 13.57
CA ALA A 54 -17.72 1.20 13.98
C ALA A 54 -16.83 2.08 14.87
N LEU A 55 -16.01 1.46 15.74
CA LEU A 55 -15.03 2.16 16.56
C LEU A 55 -13.96 2.83 15.69
N PHE A 56 -13.41 2.09 14.71
CA PHE A 56 -12.41 2.62 13.82
C PHE A 56 -12.96 3.72 12.90
N ASP A 57 -14.19 3.55 12.38
CA ASP A 57 -14.85 4.56 11.57
C ASP A 57 -15.07 5.86 12.37
N ALA A 58 -15.53 5.74 13.64
CA ALA A 58 -15.68 6.88 14.54
C ALA A 58 -14.33 7.56 14.83
N TRP A 59 -13.29 6.77 15.12
CA TRP A 59 -11.96 7.29 15.44
C TRP A 59 -11.33 8.04 14.27
N PHE A 60 -11.34 7.44 13.07
CA PHE A 60 -10.74 8.06 11.89
C PHE A 60 -11.54 9.26 11.38
N SER A 61 -12.86 9.30 11.61
CA SER A 61 -13.67 10.47 11.25
C SER A 61 -13.27 11.73 12.01
N CYS A 62 -12.70 11.60 13.24
CA CYS A 62 -12.15 12.74 13.99
C CYS A 62 -10.91 13.37 13.31
N MET A 63 -10.29 12.66 12.38
CA MET A 63 -9.10 13.09 11.64
C MET A 63 -9.41 13.37 10.15
N ASP A 64 -10.68 13.53 9.79
CA ASP A 64 -11.14 13.63 8.40
C ASP A 64 -10.62 12.50 7.51
N ALA A 65 -10.42 11.33 8.10
CA ALA A 65 -9.94 10.12 7.43
C ALA A 65 -11.03 9.03 7.44
N ALA A 66 -10.86 8.03 6.56
CA ALA A 66 -11.80 6.93 6.43
C ALA A 66 -11.08 5.59 6.28
N LEU A 67 -11.78 4.51 6.63
CA LEU A 67 -11.38 3.15 6.25
C LEU A 67 -12.17 2.70 5.02
N VAL A 68 -11.45 2.10 4.08
CA VAL A 68 -12.03 1.35 2.96
C VAL A 68 -11.72 -0.11 3.17
N ARG A 69 -12.72 -0.97 3.02
CA ARG A 69 -12.58 -2.40 3.22
C ARG A 69 -13.10 -3.20 2.04
N ASP A 70 -12.43 -4.29 1.76
CA ASP A 70 -12.88 -5.34 0.85
C ASP A 70 -12.69 -6.69 1.53
N GLU A 71 -13.81 -7.26 2.02
CA GLU A 71 -13.78 -8.53 2.74
C GLU A 71 -13.47 -9.71 1.82
N SER A 72 -13.80 -9.62 0.53
CA SER A 72 -13.52 -10.67 -0.45
C SER A 72 -12.03 -10.80 -0.73
N LEU A 73 -11.30 -9.69 -0.70
CA LEU A 73 -9.84 -9.62 -0.83
C LEU A 73 -9.13 -9.68 0.52
N GLY A 74 -9.86 -9.54 1.63
CA GLY A 74 -9.30 -9.51 2.98
C GLY A 74 -8.42 -8.27 3.22
N VAL A 75 -8.83 -7.10 2.73
CA VAL A 75 -8.07 -5.85 2.81
C VAL A 75 -8.84 -4.79 3.57
N ILE A 76 -8.16 -4.12 4.51
CA ILE A 76 -8.59 -2.86 5.12
C ILE A 76 -7.54 -1.81 4.75
N SER A 77 -7.99 -0.68 4.22
CA SER A 77 -7.15 0.43 3.78
C SER A 77 -7.47 1.69 4.56
N PHE A 78 -6.44 2.34 5.09
CA PHE A 78 -6.53 3.71 5.61
C PHE A 78 -6.50 4.71 4.46
N ARG A 79 -7.47 5.61 4.44
CA ARG A 79 -7.51 6.78 3.54
C ARG A 79 -7.47 8.06 4.35
N GLY A 80 -6.28 8.64 4.42
CA GLY A 80 -6.09 9.97 5.01
C GLY A 80 -6.55 11.08 4.06
N ALA A 81 -6.83 12.27 4.64
CA ALA A 81 -7.05 13.50 3.90
C ALA A 81 -5.82 14.41 3.98
N GLY A 82 -5.62 15.26 3.00
CA GLY A 82 -4.51 16.23 3.00
C GLY A 82 -3.14 15.57 3.16
N ASP A 83 -2.41 15.96 4.20
CA ASP A 83 -1.04 15.48 4.46
C ASP A 83 -0.94 14.04 4.97
N THR A 84 -2.05 13.44 5.39
CA THR A 84 -2.09 12.02 5.82
C THR A 84 -2.31 11.05 4.66
N ARG A 85 -2.52 11.55 3.43
CA ARG A 85 -2.68 10.73 2.24
C ARG A 85 -1.34 10.12 1.82
N LEU A 86 -1.36 8.86 1.38
CA LEU A 86 -0.18 8.22 0.78
C LEU A 86 0.23 8.99 -0.49
N ARG A 87 1.40 9.62 -0.43
CA ARG A 87 1.98 10.33 -1.58
C ARG A 87 3.07 9.47 -2.19
N LEU A 88 2.97 9.24 -3.48
CA LEU A 88 3.95 8.51 -4.28
C LEU A 88 4.59 9.48 -5.27
N ASN A 89 5.90 9.35 -5.48
CA ASN A 89 6.58 10.06 -6.58
C ASN A 89 6.28 9.37 -7.93
N LEU A 90 6.79 9.92 -9.03
CA LEU A 90 6.51 9.42 -10.37
C LEU A 90 6.97 7.96 -10.54
N ASP A 91 8.19 7.62 -10.14
CA ASP A 91 8.73 6.25 -10.25
C ASP A 91 7.91 5.27 -9.41
N GLU A 92 7.55 5.65 -8.18
CA GLU A 92 6.70 4.85 -7.29
C GLU A 92 5.30 4.64 -7.89
N THR A 93 4.73 5.67 -8.50
CA THR A 93 3.40 5.59 -9.12
C THR A 93 3.44 4.71 -10.37
N CYS A 94 4.44 4.89 -11.23
CA CYS A 94 4.67 4.00 -12.38
C CYS A 94 4.84 2.55 -11.94
N ALA A 95 5.62 2.32 -10.87
CA ALA A 95 5.81 0.99 -10.31
C ALA A 95 4.48 0.38 -9.81
N VAL A 96 3.65 1.16 -9.12
CA VAL A 96 2.33 0.69 -8.67
C VAL A 96 1.43 0.31 -9.85
N LEU A 97 1.43 1.10 -10.94
CA LEU A 97 0.68 0.78 -12.16
C LEU A 97 1.18 -0.54 -12.79
N VAL A 98 2.51 -0.74 -12.84
CA VAL A 98 3.12 -1.99 -13.32
C VAL A 98 2.72 -3.17 -12.43
N PHE A 99 2.83 -3.03 -11.09
CA PHE A 99 2.44 -4.07 -10.16
C PHE A 99 0.94 -4.38 -10.25
N ARG A 100 0.09 -3.37 -10.46
CA ARG A 100 -1.34 -3.59 -10.67
C ARG A 100 -1.60 -4.43 -11.91
N GLN A 101 -0.94 -4.13 -13.02
CA GLN A 101 -1.08 -4.92 -14.24
C GLN A 101 -0.59 -6.36 -14.03
N LEU A 102 0.60 -6.55 -13.43
CA LEU A 102 1.15 -7.87 -13.12
C LEU A 102 0.27 -8.65 -12.15
N TYR A 103 -0.32 -7.98 -11.15
CA TYR A 103 -1.27 -8.58 -10.22
C TYR A 103 -2.51 -9.11 -10.95
N GLU A 104 -3.12 -8.31 -11.83
CA GLU A 104 -4.30 -8.72 -12.60
C GLU A 104 -3.98 -9.83 -13.59
N ASP A 105 -2.81 -9.78 -14.24
CA ASP A 105 -2.35 -10.85 -15.15
C ASP A 105 -2.20 -12.17 -14.38
N LYS A 106 -1.52 -12.14 -13.24
CA LYS A 106 -1.28 -13.33 -12.39
C LYS A 106 -2.53 -13.85 -11.68
N LYS A 107 -3.46 -12.98 -11.31
CA LYS A 107 -4.74 -13.38 -10.70
C LYS A 107 -5.60 -14.22 -11.64
N ARG A 108 -5.44 -14.08 -12.96
CA ARG A 108 -6.13 -14.89 -13.97
C ARG A 108 -5.52 -16.29 -14.12
N GLU A 109 -4.28 -16.48 -13.69
CA GLU A 109 -3.63 -17.78 -13.66
C GLU A 109 -4.15 -18.59 -12.47
N ILE A 110 -4.34 -19.89 -12.62
CA ILE A 110 -4.69 -20.78 -11.51
C ILE A 110 -3.45 -20.90 -10.62
N SER A 111 -3.49 -20.26 -9.44
CA SER A 111 -2.40 -20.29 -8.48
C SER A 111 -2.83 -21.01 -7.19
N LEU A 112 -1.94 -21.86 -6.68
CA LEU A 112 -2.07 -22.51 -5.37
C LEU A 112 -1.57 -21.61 -4.22
N THR A 113 -0.93 -20.49 -4.55
CA THR A 113 -0.39 -19.55 -3.57
C THR A 113 -1.43 -18.51 -3.17
N ALA A 114 -1.42 -18.10 -1.89
CA ALA A 114 -2.33 -17.07 -1.37
C ALA A 114 -2.14 -15.70 -2.08
N PHE A 115 -0.92 -15.42 -2.55
CA PHE A 115 -0.57 -14.20 -3.24
C PHE A 115 0.22 -14.50 -4.51
N PRO A 116 0.00 -13.77 -5.62
CA PRO A 116 0.81 -13.86 -6.82
C PRO A 116 2.28 -13.51 -6.53
N VAL A 117 3.18 -14.22 -7.21
CA VAL A 117 4.63 -14.01 -7.11
C VAL A 117 5.20 -13.77 -8.50
N ILE A 118 6.12 -12.82 -8.61
CA ILE A 118 6.87 -12.48 -9.81
C ILE A 118 8.36 -12.35 -9.47
N THR A 119 9.24 -12.29 -10.46
CA THR A 119 10.66 -11.93 -10.26
C THR A 119 10.87 -10.42 -10.35
N ILE A 120 11.97 -9.92 -9.78
CA ILE A 120 12.39 -8.52 -9.97
C ILE A 120 12.64 -8.25 -11.46
N ALA A 121 13.19 -9.23 -12.21
CA ALA A 121 13.36 -9.13 -13.67
C ALA A 121 12.02 -8.95 -14.41
N ASP A 122 10.95 -9.65 -14.00
CA ASP A 122 9.62 -9.48 -14.61
C ASP A 122 9.09 -8.06 -14.40
N PHE A 123 9.27 -7.54 -13.19
CA PHE A 123 8.91 -6.15 -12.86
C PHE A 123 9.69 -5.17 -13.73
N GLN A 124 11.03 -5.27 -13.77
CA GLN A 124 11.87 -4.36 -14.56
C GLN A 124 11.51 -4.37 -16.04
N ARG A 125 11.32 -5.56 -16.64
CA ARG A 125 10.91 -5.69 -18.04
C ARG A 125 9.59 -4.98 -18.32
N LYS A 126 8.60 -5.15 -17.43
CA LYS A 126 7.29 -4.54 -17.60
C LYS A 126 7.36 -3.02 -17.36
N PHE A 127 8.16 -2.57 -16.38
CA PHE A 127 8.38 -1.15 -16.09
C PHE A 127 9.01 -0.46 -17.30
N ASN A 128 10.09 -1.02 -17.85
CA ASN A 128 10.77 -0.48 -19.03
C ASN A 128 9.84 -0.41 -20.25
N ALA A 129 9.02 -1.43 -20.46
CA ALA A 129 8.04 -1.44 -21.56
C ALA A 129 6.96 -0.35 -21.40
N MET A 130 6.59 0.01 -20.16
CA MET A 130 5.57 1.02 -19.88
C MET A 130 6.13 2.44 -19.91
N THR A 131 7.34 2.65 -19.37
CA THR A 131 7.94 3.99 -19.22
C THR A 131 8.85 4.39 -20.39
N GLY A 132 9.24 3.43 -21.23
CA GLY A 132 10.19 3.65 -22.35
C GLY A 132 11.65 3.75 -21.92
N GLY A 133 11.97 3.52 -20.64
CA GLY A 133 13.33 3.61 -20.11
C GLY A 133 13.60 2.63 -18.98
N GLU A 134 14.88 2.36 -18.73
CA GLU A 134 15.31 1.48 -17.64
C GLU A 134 15.26 2.17 -16.29
N ILE A 135 14.70 1.51 -15.28
CA ILE A 135 14.77 2.00 -13.91
C ILE A 135 16.20 1.87 -13.38
N LYS A 136 16.77 2.97 -12.87
CA LYS A 136 18.09 2.97 -12.25
C LYS A 136 18.09 2.06 -11.01
N LYS A 137 19.22 1.40 -10.74
CA LYS A 137 19.36 0.48 -9.60
C LYS A 137 18.97 1.11 -8.26
N THR A 138 19.38 2.35 -8.00
CA THR A 138 19.03 3.08 -6.76
C THR A 138 17.52 3.37 -6.68
N SER A 139 16.91 3.84 -7.77
CA SER A 139 15.47 4.06 -7.85
C SER A 139 14.70 2.76 -7.63
N LEU A 140 15.13 1.65 -8.25
CA LEU A 140 14.52 0.33 -8.05
C LEU A 140 14.49 -0.06 -6.57
N ILE A 141 15.65 0.01 -5.89
CA ILE A 141 15.77 -0.34 -4.48
C ILE A 141 14.84 0.55 -3.63
N ASN A 142 14.85 1.86 -3.86
CA ASN A 142 14.03 2.82 -3.12
C ASN A 142 12.53 2.55 -3.32
N VAL A 143 12.11 2.33 -4.56
CA VAL A 143 10.72 2.00 -4.92
C VAL A 143 10.28 0.70 -4.23
N LEU A 144 11.07 -0.37 -4.32
CA LEU A 144 10.74 -1.65 -3.71
C LEU A 144 10.66 -1.54 -2.17
N HIS A 145 11.58 -0.80 -1.52
CA HIS A 145 11.52 -0.53 -0.09
C HIS A 145 10.27 0.25 0.30
N ARG A 146 9.97 1.32 -0.44
CA ARG A 146 8.82 2.17 -0.18
C ARG A 146 7.51 1.40 -0.29
N LEU A 147 7.32 0.65 -1.38
CA LEU A 147 6.09 -0.10 -1.64
C LEU A 147 5.93 -1.31 -0.70
N SER A 148 7.03 -1.94 -0.28
CA SER A 148 7.02 -2.95 0.78
C SER A 148 6.62 -2.34 2.12
N GLY A 149 7.14 -1.15 2.43
CA GLY A 149 6.77 -0.39 3.62
C GLY A 149 5.27 -0.08 3.70
N CYS A 150 4.64 0.18 2.57
CA CYS A 150 3.21 0.47 2.45
C CYS A 150 2.34 -0.80 2.29
N ARG A 151 2.85 -2.01 2.44
CA ARG A 151 2.07 -3.26 2.29
C ARG A 151 1.43 -3.42 0.90
N LEU A 152 2.09 -2.96 -0.15
CA LEU A 152 1.66 -3.22 -1.54
C LEU A 152 2.33 -4.48 -2.08
N ILE A 153 3.57 -4.71 -1.70
CA ILE A 153 4.38 -5.88 -2.07
C ILE A 153 5.15 -6.41 -0.86
N ALA A 154 5.74 -7.58 -1.01
CA ALA A 154 6.88 -8.03 -0.20
C ALA A 154 7.98 -8.53 -1.11
N VAL A 155 9.23 -8.20 -0.81
CA VAL A 155 10.41 -8.71 -1.52
C VAL A 155 11.00 -9.82 -0.67
N ASP A 156 10.95 -11.05 -1.18
CA ASP A 156 11.45 -12.26 -0.53
C ASP A 156 12.92 -12.53 -0.93
N SER A 157 13.74 -11.47 -1.01
CA SER A 157 15.16 -11.54 -1.33
C SER A 157 15.94 -10.61 -0.40
N PRO A 158 17.13 -11.00 0.08
CA PRO A 158 17.98 -10.13 0.87
C PRO A 158 18.58 -8.98 0.05
N ASP A 159 18.74 -9.17 -1.25
CA ASP A 159 19.20 -8.14 -2.21
C ASP A 159 18.05 -7.73 -3.13
N PHE A 160 17.58 -6.48 -3.00
CA PHE A 160 16.54 -5.90 -3.83
C PHE A 160 17.01 -5.57 -5.26
N ALA A 161 18.29 -5.76 -5.55
CA ALA A 161 18.84 -5.62 -6.88
C ALA A 161 19.08 -6.96 -7.61
N ASP A 162 18.83 -8.07 -6.93
CA ASP A 162 18.91 -9.40 -7.53
C ASP A 162 17.73 -9.62 -8.49
N SER A 163 18.01 -9.76 -9.78
CA SER A 163 16.99 -9.94 -10.82
C SER A 163 16.11 -11.18 -10.60
N GLU A 164 16.66 -12.23 -9.97
CA GLU A 164 15.94 -13.48 -9.66
C GLU A 164 15.19 -13.38 -8.32
N GLY A 165 15.37 -12.29 -7.57
CA GLY A 165 14.66 -12.03 -6.34
C GLY A 165 13.14 -12.05 -6.56
N LEU A 166 12.41 -12.62 -5.59
CA LEU A 166 10.96 -12.79 -5.69
C LEU A 166 10.23 -11.62 -5.05
N ILE A 167 9.19 -11.16 -5.74
CA ILE A 167 8.25 -10.14 -5.25
C ILE A 167 6.88 -10.79 -5.12
N ARG A 168 6.34 -10.75 -3.91
CA ARG A 168 4.96 -11.16 -3.61
C ARG A 168 4.06 -9.95 -3.76
N LEU A 169 2.98 -10.06 -4.53
CA LEU A 169 2.03 -9.01 -4.82
C LEU A 169 0.84 -9.12 -3.87
N TYR A 170 0.55 -8.05 -3.12
CA TYR A 170 -0.55 -8.05 -2.17
C TYR A 170 -1.87 -7.55 -2.78
N PRO A 171 -3.03 -8.01 -2.26
CA PRO A 171 -4.35 -7.58 -2.72
C PRO A 171 -4.68 -6.12 -2.37
N SER A 172 -3.79 -5.41 -1.70
CA SER A 172 -3.85 -3.96 -1.44
C SER A 172 -3.51 -3.11 -2.67
N ILE A 173 -2.80 -3.65 -3.67
CA ILE A 173 -2.39 -2.93 -4.88
C ILE A 173 -3.56 -2.21 -5.57
N PRO A 174 -4.76 -2.82 -5.78
CA PRO A 174 -5.89 -2.12 -6.39
C PRO A 174 -6.39 -0.88 -5.62
N PHE A 175 -6.06 -0.77 -4.32
CA PHE A 175 -6.52 0.32 -3.44
C PHE A 175 -5.49 1.44 -3.28
N SER A 176 -4.28 1.29 -3.84
CA SER A 176 -3.16 2.21 -3.64
C SER A 176 -3.26 3.52 -4.41
N LEU A 177 -3.93 3.51 -5.56
CA LEU A 177 -4.16 4.68 -6.40
C LEU A 177 -5.65 4.91 -6.59
N ASP A 178 -6.10 6.14 -6.41
CA ASP A 178 -7.39 6.58 -6.88
C ASP A 178 -7.31 7.04 -8.35
N ARG A 179 -8.47 7.39 -8.93
CA ARG A 179 -8.56 7.85 -10.33
C ARG A 179 -7.68 9.08 -10.58
N GLU A 180 -7.67 10.01 -9.66
CA GLU A 180 -6.94 11.26 -9.77
C GLU A 180 -5.42 11.02 -9.84
N GLY A 181 -4.86 10.18 -8.96
CA GLY A 181 -3.45 9.80 -8.99
C GLY A 181 -3.06 9.00 -10.24
N ILE A 182 -3.98 8.22 -10.82
CA ILE A 182 -3.76 7.53 -12.10
C ILE A 182 -3.68 8.54 -13.24
N ASP A 183 -4.64 9.47 -13.32
CA ASP A 183 -4.73 10.45 -14.41
C ASP A 183 -3.54 11.42 -14.38
N GLU A 184 -3.10 11.87 -13.20
CA GLU A 184 -1.90 12.70 -13.03
C GLU A 184 -0.63 11.96 -13.51
N SER A 185 -0.51 10.67 -13.21
CA SER A 185 0.65 9.87 -13.58
C SER A 185 0.72 9.60 -15.07
N ILE A 186 -0.41 9.31 -15.70
CA ILE A 186 -0.51 9.15 -17.16
C ILE A 186 -0.14 10.46 -17.85
N ALA A 187 -0.61 11.61 -17.34
CA ALA A 187 -0.29 12.92 -17.87
C ALA A 187 1.21 13.25 -17.74
N ALA A 188 1.86 12.87 -16.64
CA ALA A 188 3.30 13.06 -16.43
C ALA A 188 4.14 12.18 -17.38
N LEU A 189 3.77 10.91 -17.57
CA LEU A 189 4.41 10.03 -18.54
C LEU A 189 4.28 10.54 -19.98
N GLY A 190 3.10 11.09 -20.33
CA GLY A 190 2.85 11.66 -21.65
C GLY A 190 3.66 12.93 -21.95
N ARG A 191 4.12 13.65 -20.90
CA ARG A 191 4.99 14.83 -21.05
C ARG A 191 6.48 14.51 -21.11
N GLY A 192 6.88 13.28 -20.88
CA GLY A 192 8.29 12.86 -20.88
C GLY A 192 9.12 13.48 -19.74
N GLU A 193 8.47 13.91 -18.65
CA GLU A 193 9.14 14.48 -17.48
C GLU A 193 9.87 13.36 -16.71
N THR A 194 11.15 13.15 -17.06
CA THR A 194 12.09 12.49 -16.14
C THR A 194 12.39 13.47 -15.02
N VAL A 195 12.17 13.08 -13.77
CA VAL A 195 12.56 13.89 -12.62
C VAL A 195 14.07 14.00 -12.60
N GLU A 196 14.59 15.14 -13.08
CA GLU A 196 15.96 15.54 -12.76
C GLU A 196 16.00 15.84 -11.26
N GLU A 197 16.80 15.08 -10.52
CA GLU A 197 17.12 15.38 -9.13
C GLU A 197 17.68 16.81 -9.08
N SER A 198 16.97 17.71 -8.40
CA SER A 198 17.57 18.97 -7.96
C SER A 198 18.60 18.64 -6.87
N SER A 199 19.80 18.30 -7.28
CA SER A 199 20.98 18.36 -6.43
C SER A 199 21.24 19.83 -6.12
N GLY A 200 20.67 20.30 -5.02
CA GLY A 200 21.09 21.56 -4.41
C GLY A 200 22.50 21.41 -3.87
N ASP A 201 23.44 21.78 -4.70
CA ASP A 201 24.79 22.10 -4.30
C ASP A 201 24.73 23.49 -3.64
N GLU A 202 24.78 23.56 -2.34
CA GLU A 202 25.08 24.81 -1.61
C GLU A 202 26.45 24.67 -0.95
N SER A 203 27.37 25.44 -1.53
CA SER A 203 28.70 25.78 -1.05
C SER A 203 28.71 26.45 0.31
#